data_50ab211af7b0e550fe63df0b524133e4
#
_entry.id   50ab211af7b0e550fe63df0b524133e4
#
_cell.length_a   1.000
_cell.length_b   1.000
_cell.length_c   1.000
_cell.angle_alpha   90.00
_cell.angle_beta   90.00
_cell.angle_gamma   90.00
#
_symmetry.space_group_name_H-M   'P 1'
#
loop_
_entity.id
_entity.type
_entity.pdbx_description
1 polymer ?
#
loop_
_entity_poly.entity_id
_entity_poly.type
_entity_poly.pdbx_seq_one_letter_code
_entity_poly.pdbx_strand_id
1 'polypeptide(L)'
;MADRRTEEARLYRRLYKGARWRSLRHHQLSIEPLCRFCLDAEEVAAADVVDHIKPHKGDMDLFFDPANLQSLCKPHHDSAKQRMDMGQHVVRYGA
;
A
#
# COMPACT_ATOMS: atom_id res chain seq x y z
N MET A 1 -21.47 -12.50 18.46
CA MET A 1 -20.16 -13.05 18.12
C MET A 1 -19.50 -12.18 17.07
N ALA A 2 -18.24 -11.84 17.26
CA ALA A 2 -17.55 -10.96 16.33
C ALA A 2 -17.30 -11.67 15.00
N ASP A 3 -17.58 -10.96 13.93
CA ASP A 3 -17.25 -11.41 12.59
C ASP A 3 -15.74 -11.42 12.43
N ARG A 4 -15.22 -12.43 11.76
CA ARG A 4 -13.80 -12.56 11.47
C ARG A 4 -13.26 -11.32 10.73
N ARG A 5 -14.05 -10.79 9.80
CA ARG A 5 -13.67 -9.59 9.06
C ARG A 5 -13.55 -8.38 9.97
N THR A 6 -14.38 -8.31 11.00
CA THR A 6 -14.32 -7.23 11.98
C THR A 6 -13.02 -7.29 12.77
N GLU A 7 -12.61 -8.49 13.15
CA GLU A 7 -11.34 -8.68 13.87
C GLU A 7 -10.15 -8.32 13.00
N GLU A 8 -10.16 -8.74 11.74
CA GLU A 8 -9.12 -8.38 10.79
C GLU A 8 -9.05 -6.88 10.58
N ALA A 9 -10.21 -6.24 10.43
CA ALA A 9 -10.25 -4.79 10.23
C ALA A 9 -9.68 -4.06 11.43
N ARG A 10 -9.94 -4.53 12.66
CA ARG A 10 -9.36 -3.91 13.85
C ARG A 10 -7.85 -4.08 13.89
N LEU A 11 -7.37 -5.27 13.57
CA LEU A 11 -5.93 -5.53 13.51
C LEU A 11 -5.26 -4.60 12.52
N TYR A 12 -5.81 -4.50 11.30
CA TYR A 12 -5.25 -3.66 10.27
C TYR A 12 -5.22 -2.19 10.70
N ARG A 13 -6.31 -1.71 11.31
CA ARG A 13 -6.34 -0.33 11.81
C ARG A 13 -5.24 -0.07 12.84
N ARG A 14 -5.03 -1.02 13.74
CA ARG A 14 -3.95 -0.88 14.74
C ARG A 14 -2.59 -0.83 14.08
N LEU A 15 -2.37 -1.68 13.08
CA LEU A 15 -1.09 -1.70 12.37
C LEU A 15 -0.82 -0.37 11.67
N TYR A 16 -1.81 0.16 10.96
CA TYR A 16 -1.66 1.42 10.24
C TYR A 16 -1.56 2.63 11.16
N LYS A 17 -2.06 2.54 12.38
CA LYS A 17 -1.97 3.64 13.36
C LYS A 17 -0.71 3.57 14.21
N GLY A 18 0.01 2.48 14.15
CA GLY A 18 1.19 2.28 14.98
C GLY A 18 2.36 3.15 14.59
N ALA A 19 3.25 3.40 15.55
CA ALA A 19 4.45 4.20 15.31
C ALA A 19 5.38 3.56 14.30
N ARG A 20 5.46 2.23 14.31
CA ARG A 20 6.32 1.51 13.37
C ARG A 20 5.89 1.74 11.93
N TRP A 21 4.60 1.68 11.66
CA TRP A 21 4.08 1.96 10.32
C TRP A 21 4.32 3.42 9.92
N ARG A 22 4.05 4.36 10.83
CA ARG A 22 4.25 5.78 10.51
C ARG A 22 5.69 6.08 10.16
N SER A 23 6.62 5.49 10.88
CA SER A 23 8.04 5.68 10.61
C SER A 23 8.42 5.09 9.25
N LEU A 24 7.95 3.89 8.98
CA LEU A 24 8.21 3.20 7.72
C LEU A 24 7.60 3.96 6.54
N ARG A 25 6.38 4.43 6.70
CA ARG A 25 5.68 5.23 5.70
C ARG A 25 6.43 6.52 5.40
N HIS A 26 6.86 7.21 6.44
CA HIS A 26 7.61 8.45 6.29
C HIS A 26 8.91 8.19 5.53
N HIS A 27 9.62 7.14 5.89
CA HIS A 27 10.85 6.76 5.21
C HIS A 27 10.59 6.47 3.73
N GLN A 28 9.55 5.69 3.44
CA GLN A 28 9.22 5.35 2.06
C GLN A 28 8.95 6.60 1.22
N LEU A 29 8.19 7.54 1.74
CA LEU A 29 7.90 8.78 1.01
C LEU A 29 9.13 9.67 0.87
N SER A 30 10.11 9.54 1.75
CA SER A 30 11.35 10.29 1.63
C SER A 30 12.26 9.76 0.53
N ILE A 31 12.26 8.45 0.31
CA ILE A 31 13.09 7.83 -0.73
C ILE A 31 12.36 7.73 -2.07
N GLU A 32 11.03 7.73 -2.06
CA GLU A 32 10.24 7.71 -3.29
C GLU A 32 9.12 8.74 -3.15
N PRO A 33 9.44 10.04 -3.37
CA PRO A 33 8.45 11.10 -3.14
C PRO A 33 7.44 11.27 -4.26
N LEU A 34 7.68 10.68 -5.43
CA LEU A 34 6.80 10.80 -6.58
C LEU A 34 6.06 9.50 -6.82
N CYS A 35 4.85 9.62 -7.36
CA CYS A 35 4.05 8.45 -7.69
C CYS A 35 4.74 7.60 -8.74
N ARG A 36 4.97 6.33 -8.39
CA ARG A 36 5.66 5.39 -9.27
C ARG A 36 4.93 5.20 -10.61
N PHE A 37 3.60 5.09 -10.56
CA PHE A 37 2.83 4.85 -11.76
C PHE A 37 2.71 6.09 -12.64
N CYS A 38 2.69 7.28 -12.03
CA CYS A 38 2.74 8.50 -12.82
C CYS A 38 4.06 8.61 -13.58
N LEU A 39 5.17 8.30 -12.91
CA LEU A 39 6.47 8.33 -13.58
C LEU A 39 6.55 7.34 -14.74
N ASP A 40 5.96 6.16 -14.57
CA ASP A 40 5.89 5.17 -15.64
C ASP A 40 5.13 5.71 -16.85
N ALA A 41 4.18 6.60 -16.62
CA ALA A 41 3.40 7.25 -17.68
C ALA A 41 4.03 8.58 -18.10
N GLU A 42 5.28 8.83 -17.69
CA GLU A 42 6.00 10.07 -18.03
C GLU A 42 5.34 11.31 -17.44
N GLU A 43 4.68 11.16 -16.30
CA GLU A 43 4.06 12.27 -15.59
C GLU A 43 4.73 12.44 -14.24
N VAL A 44 4.73 13.66 -13.72
CA VAL A 44 5.29 13.95 -12.40
C VAL A 44 4.17 14.35 -11.47
N ALA A 45 3.97 13.55 -10.43
CA ALA A 45 2.97 13.83 -9.41
C ALA A 45 3.50 13.36 -8.06
N ALA A 46 3.27 14.17 -7.04
CA ALA A 46 3.68 13.81 -5.69
C ALA A 46 2.90 12.58 -5.22
N ALA A 47 3.60 11.68 -4.54
CA ALA A 47 2.94 10.58 -3.87
C ALA A 47 2.45 11.03 -2.50
N ASP A 48 1.30 10.55 -2.11
CA ASP A 48 0.74 10.82 -0.79
C ASP A 48 0.24 9.54 -0.11
N VAL A 49 0.36 8.40 -0.79
CA VAL A 49 -0.06 7.11 -0.27
C VAL A 49 1.10 6.14 -0.39
N VAL A 50 1.31 5.35 0.65
CA VAL A 50 2.26 4.23 0.62
C VAL A 50 1.44 2.95 0.55
N ASP A 51 1.68 2.16 -0.48
CA ASP A 51 0.94 0.95 -0.78
C ASP A 51 1.85 -0.26 -0.69
N HIS A 52 1.27 -1.43 -0.44
CA HIS A 52 2.00 -2.69 -0.44
C HIS A 52 1.97 -3.28 -1.85
N ILE A 53 3.13 -3.64 -2.36
CA ILE A 53 3.24 -4.24 -3.69
C ILE A 53 2.51 -5.58 -3.70
N LYS A 54 2.81 -6.42 -2.71
CA LYS A 54 2.06 -7.64 -2.46
C LYS A 54 1.12 -7.41 -1.29
N PRO A 55 -0.17 -7.75 -1.43
CA PRO A 55 -1.09 -7.62 -0.30
C PRO A 55 -0.58 -8.39 0.91
N HIS A 56 -0.52 -7.72 2.06
CA HIS A 56 0.04 -8.33 3.25
C HIS A 56 -0.88 -9.36 3.89
N LYS A 57 -2.19 -9.19 3.78
CA LYS A 57 -3.22 -10.10 4.31
C LYS A 57 -2.98 -10.50 5.77
N GLY A 58 -2.47 -9.56 6.57
CA GLY A 58 -2.16 -9.80 7.97
C GLY A 58 -0.77 -10.37 8.23
N ASP A 59 0.01 -10.64 7.19
CA ASP A 59 1.39 -11.10 7.33
C ASP A 59 2.27 -9.93 7.73
N MET A 60 2.81 -9.98 8.94
CA MET A 60 3.61 -8.90 9.49
C MET A 60 4.92 -8.70 8.72
N ASP A 61 5.49 -9.77 8.20
CA ASP A 61 6.72 -9.66 7.42
C ASP A 61 6.47 -8.87 6.13
N LEU A 62 5.36 -9.13 5.46
CA LEU A 62 4.97 -8.38 4.26
C LEU A 62 4.56 -6.96 4.60
N PHE A 63 3.87 -6.79 5.74
CA PHE A 63 3.38 -5.47 6.14
C PHE A 63 4.52 -4.50 6.41
N PHE A 64 5.57 -4.95 7.08
CA PHE A 64 6.68 -4.10 7.49
C PHE A 64 7.93 -4.26 6.62
N ASP A 65 7.83 -4.94 5.51
CA ASP A 65 8.95 -5.10 4.58
C ASP A 65 9.14 -3.84 3.75
N PRO A 66 10.25 -3.10 3.93
CA PRO A 66 10.49 -1.90 3.13
C PRO A 66 10.52 -2.17 1.62
N ALA A 67 10.95 -3.37 1.22
CA ALA A 67 11.00 -3.74 -0.19
C ALA A 67 9.63 -4.03 -0.77
N ASN A 68 8.61 -4.17 0.08
CA ASN A 68 7.25 -4.44 -0.35
C ASN A 68 6.39 -3.18 -0.42
N LEU A 69 7.00 -2.00 -0.39
CA LEU A 69 6.28 -0.73 -0.39
C LEU A 69 6.52 0.02 -1.69
N GLN A 70 5.52 0.78 -2.07
CA GLN A 70 5.61 1.69 -3.21
C GLN A 70 4.84 2.96 -2.91
N SER A 71 5.30 4.07 -3.50
CA SER A 71 4.67 5.38 -3.32
C SER A 71 3.74 5.66 -4.48
N LEU A 72 2.51 6.03 -4.19
CA LEU A 72 1.49 6.28 -5.20
C LEU A 72 0.75 7.57 -4.89
N CYS A 73 0.21 8.21 -5.92
CA CYS A 73 -0.81 9.23 -5.73
C CYS A 73 -2.14 8.54 -5.44
N LYS A 74 -3.08 9.28 -4.85
CA LYS A 74 -4.35 8.68 -4.46
C LYS A 74 -5.12 8.07 -5.63
N PRO A 75 -5.24 8.73 -6.79
CA PRO A 75 -5.94 8.11 -7.93
C PRO A 75 -5.36 6.77 -8.33
N HIS A 76 -4.04 6.63 -8.39
CA HIS A 76 -3.43 5.37 -8.75
C HIS A 76 -3.61 4.30 -7.67
N HIS A 77 -3.53 4.70 -6.41
CA HIS A 77 -3.78 3.78 -5.31
C HIS A 77 -5.21 3.23 -5.36
N ASP A 78 -6.19 4.11 -5.53
CA ASP A 78 -7.60 3.71 -5.57
C ASP A 78 -7.87 2.80 -6.78
N SER A 79 -7.30 3.12 -7.92
CA SER A 79 -7.45 2.32 -9.13
C SER A 79 -6.86 0.92 -8.95
N ALA A 80 -5.69 0.83 -8.38
CA ALA A 80 -5.02 -0.44 -8.11
C ALA A 80 -5.83 -1.28 -7.13
N LYS A 81 -6.32 -0.66 -6.07
CA LYS A 81 -7.14 -1.35 -5.08
C LYS A 81 -8.44 -1.86 -5.70
N GLN A 82 -9.06 -1.07 -6.54
CA GLN A 82 -10.30 -1.46 -7.21
C GLN A 82 -10.08 -2.70 -8.08
N ARG A 83 -8.97 -2.76 -8.80
CA ARG A 83 -8.65 -3.95 -9.61
C ARG A 83 -8.52 -5.19 -8.75
N MET A 84 -7.88 -5.07 -7.59
CA MET A 84 -7.73 -6.18 -6.67
C MET A 84 -9.09 -6.64 -6.14
N ASP A 85 -9.93 -5.69 -5.76
CA ASP A 85 -11.26 -5.99 -5.23
C ASP A 85 -12.15 -6.68 -6.26
N MET A 86 -11.91 -6.41 -7.52
CA MET A 86 -12.65 -7.03 -8.61
C MET A 86 -12.06 -8.36 -9.06
N GLY A 87 -11.05 -8.85 -8.35
CA GLY A 87 -10.43 -10.12 -8.65
C GLY A 87 -9.56 -10.14 -9.89
N GLN A 88 -9.23 -8.99 -10.41
CA GLN A 88 -8.33 -8.92 -11.56
C GLN A 88 -6.91 -9.23 -11.13
N HIS A 89 -6.15 -9.75 -12.07
CA HIS A 89 -4.77 -10.10 -11.81
C HIS A 89 -3.97 -8.87 -11.42
N VAL A 90 -3.19 -9.03 -10.37
CA VAL A 90 -2.36 -7.95 -9.86
C VAL A 90 -0.93 -8.04 -10.36
N VAL A 91 -0.72 -8.78 -11.42
CA VAL A 91 0.62 -8.93 -12.00
C VAL A 91 1.25 -7.60 -12.33
N ARG A 92 0.45 -6.64 -12.65
CA ARG A 92 0.95 -5.31 -12.94
C ARG A 92 1.58 -4.64 -11.74
N TYR A 93 1.34 -5.16 -10.55
CA TYR A 93 2.01 -4.67 -9.37
C TYR A 93 3.44 -5.09 -9.30
N GLY A 94 3.69 -6.28 -9.75
CA GLY A 94 5.02 -6.80 -9.76
C GLY A 94 5.70 -6.66 -11.11
N ALA A 95 4.94 -6.33 -12.07
CA ALA A 95 5.47 -6.25 -13.43
C ALA A 95 6.07 -4.88 -13.68
#